data_c13f9cbef594ec978d96b6ab89ead7b7
#
_entry.id   c13f9cbef594ec978d96b6ab89ead7b7
#
_cell.length_a   1.000
_cell.length_b   1.000
_cell.length_c   1.000
_cell.angle_alpha   90.00
_cell.angle_beta   90.00
_cell.angle_gamma   90.00
#
_symmetry.space_group_name_H-M   'P 1'
#
loop_
_entity.id
_entity.type
_entity.pdbx_description
1 polymer ?
#
loop_
_entity_poly.entity_id
_entity_poly.type
_entity_poly.pdbx_seq_one_letter_code
_entity_poly.pdbx_strand_id
1 'polypeptide(L)'
;LVILTTNATSPCAEPDAVKLAMDINRHIDNQLKSQHIAKASQADDAEFVRRIHLDLHGMIPTYGETTRFLADKNPERRSKLISELIADKRYGEYLGDIWQGYLISPLADDRHNRADILRKWLAEQFNKNSWNQIVTELVTATGKIEHNPAVIYLVEGRNLRTVQDLTDLASRYFLGVRLSCAQCHDHPFVAWKQQEFWGMAAFFSQIQTPGKSKVVYQ
;
A
#
# COMPACT_ATOMS: atom_id res chain seq x y z
N LEU A 1 -37.54 8.20 -13.46
CA LEU A 1 -36.26 7.60 -13.02
C LEU A 1 -35.74 8.45 -11.87
N VAL A 2 -35.89 8.00 -10.63
CA VAL A 2 -35.43 8.72 -9.44
C VAL A 2 -34.01 8.18 -9.17
N ILE A 3 -33.02 9.02 -9.39
CA ILE A 3 -31.64 8.73 -8.99
C ILE A 3 -31.53 9.06 -7.50
N LEU A 4 -31.56 8.03 -6.67
CA LEU A 4 -31.17 8.15 -5.26
C LEU A 4 -29.66 8.26 -5.15
N THR A 5 -29.16 9.48 -5.06
CA THR A 5 -27.79 9.75 -4.63
C THR A 5 -27.72 9.52 -3.12
N THR A 6 -27.41 8.31 -2.69
CA THR A 6 -26.99 8.07 -1.31
C THR A 6 -25.53 8.43 -1.17
N ASN A 7 -25.25 9.65 -0.75
CA ASN A 7 -23.97 10.00 -0.16
C ASN A 7 -23.82 9.28 1.19
N ALA A 8 -23.42 8.03 1.17
CA ALA A 8 -22.99 7.31 2.35
C ALA A 8 -21.48 7.45 2.49
N THR A 9 -20.99 8.65 2.74
CA THR A 9 -19.69 8.84 3.36
C THR A 9 -19.85 8.61 4.85
N SER A 10 -19.80 7.35 5.26
CA SER A 10 -19.45 7.03 6.65
C SER A 10 -17.98 7.41 6.81
N PRO A 11 -17.63 8.43 7.59
CA PRO A 11 -16.21 8.68 7.85
C PRO A 11 -15.71 7.49 8.65
N CYS A 12 -14.94 6.63 8.00
CA CYS A 12 -14.11 5.68 8.73
C CYS A 12 -13.17 6.56 9.57
N ALA A 13 -13.39 6.61 10.89
CA ALA A 13 -12.55 7.36 11.80
C ALA A 13 -11.11 6.91 11.55
N GLU A 14 -10.19 7.85 11.35
CA GLU A 14 -8.78 7.51 11.22
C GLU A 14 -8.38 6.69 12.44
N PRO A 15 -7.78 5.51 12.25
CA PRO A 15 -7.40 4.68 13.37
C PRO A 15 -6.38 5.46 14.22
N ASP A 16 -6.65 5.57 15.51
CA ASP A 16 -5.68 6.08 16.47
C ASP A 16 -4.43 5.20 16.40
N ALA A 17 -3.35 5.75 15.84
CA ALA A 17 -2.10 5.03 15.59
C ALA A 17 -1.51 4.46 16.91
N VAL A 18 -1.69 5.16 18.02
CA VAL A 18 -1.24 4.69 19.34
C VAL A 18 -2.04 3.48 19.78
N LYS A 19 -3.35 3.52 19.66
CA LYS A 19 -4.23 2.39 19.98
C LYS A 19 -3.92 1.18 19.11
N LEU A 20 -3.74 1.39 17.79
CA LEU A 20 -3.38 0.31 16.87
C LEU A 20 -2.03 -0.32 17.25
N ALA A 21 -1.01 0.48 17.57
CA ALA A 21 0.29 -0.02 18.01
C ALA A 21 0.18 -0.84 19.33
N MET A 22 -0.63 -0.38 20.27
CA MET A 22 -0.90 -1.12 21.53
C MET A 22 -1.59 -2.47 21.26
N ASP A 23 -2.56 -2.50 20.35
CA ASP A 23 -3.26 -3.74 19.98
C ASP A 23 -2.31 -4.74 19.30
N ILE A 24 -1.48 -4.27 18.36
CA ILE A 24 -0.45 -5.09 17.70
C ILE A 24 0.52 -5.66 18.76
N ASN A 25 1.05 -4.82 19.63
CA ASN A 25 1.98 -5.25 20.68
C ASN A 25 1.34 -6.28 21.60
N ARG A 26 0.08 -6.09 22.01
CA ARG A 26 -0.66 -7.05 22.83
C ARG A 26 -0.77 -8.42 22.15
N HIS A 27 -1.09 -8.46 20.86
CA HIS A 27 -1.17 -9.72 20.11
C HIS A 27 0.19 -10.42 20.03
N ILE A 28 1.26 -9.68 19.73
CA ILE A 28 2.62 -10.23 19.69
C ILE A 28 3.02 -10.77 21.08
N ASP A 29 2.82 -9.99 22.13
CA ASP A 29 3.17 -10.38 23.51
C ASP A 29 2.40 -11.64 23.96
N ASN A 30 1.11 -11.76 23.60
CA ASN A 30 0.32 -12.95 23.88
C ASN A 30 0.84 -14.18 23.13
N GLN A 31 1.25 -14.02 21.86
CA GLN A 31 1.82 -15.10 21.08
C GLN A 31 3.17 -15.57 21.65
N LEU A 32 4.05 -14.64 22.01
CA LEU A 32 5.34 -14.96 22.65
C LEU A 32 5.13 -15.71 23.98
N LYS A 33 4.20 -15.24 24.81
CA LYS A 33 3.86 -15.90 26.08
C LYS A 33 3.31 -17.32 25.86
N SER A 34 2.42 -17.51 24.90
CA SER A 34 1.82 -18.83 24.61
C SER A 34 2.86 -19.85 24.13
N GLN A 35 3.93 -19.38 23.49
CA GLN A 35 5.04 -20.22 23.01
C GLN A 35 6.23 -20.27 24.01
N HIS A 36 6.11 -19.67 25.17
CA HIS A 36 7.19 -19.57 26.17
C HIS A 36 8.49 -18.93 25.61
N ILE A 37 8.36 -17.98 24.65
CA ILE A 37 9.49 -17.26 24.07
C ILE A 37 9.70 -15.97 24.86
N ALA A 38 10.92 -15.77 25.37
CA ALA A 38 11.30 -14.53 26.04
C ALA A 38 11.35 -13.36 25.04
N LYS A 39 10.77 -12.21 25.44
CA LYS A 39 10.85 -10.99 24.64
C LYS A 39 12.29 -10.48 24.62
N ALA A 40 12.78 -10.10 23.46
CA ALA A 40 14.09 -9.45 23.31
C ALA A 40 14.11 -8.08 24.02
N SER A 41 15.28 -7.63 24.45
CA SER A 41 15.48 -6.27 24.95
C SER A 41 15.17 -5.23 23.87
N GLN A 42 14.78 -4.03 24.33
CA GLN A 42 14.57 -2.91 23.40
C GLN A 42 15.91 -2.54 22.72
N ALA A 43 15.86 -2.28 21.43
CA ALA A 43 17.02 -1.80 20.66
C ALA A 43 17.59 -0.51 21.29
N ASP A 44 18.91 -0.40 21.33
CA ASP A 44 19.58 0.83 21.71
C ASP A 44 19.34 1.97 20.70
N ASP A 45 19.81 3.17 21.00
CA ASP A 45 19.55 4.32 20.15
C ASP A 45 20.32 4.28 18.81
N ALA A 46 21.48 3.64 18.76
CA ALA A 46 22.27 3.49 17.53
C ALA A 46 21.59 2.49 16.58
N GLU A 47 21.09 1.38 17.11
CA GLU A 47 20.30 0.43 16.34
C GLU A 47 18.96 1.04 15.91
N PHE A 48 18.28 1.75 16.81
CA PHE A 48 17.01 2.40 16.52
C PHE A 48 17.13 3.39 15.36
N VAL A 49 18.10 4.33 15.40
CA VAL A 49 18.25 5.34 14.35
C VAL A 49 18.56 4.71 12.99
N ARG A 50 19.36 3.65 12.97
CA ARG A 50 19.64 2.91 11.73
C ARG A 50 18.39 2.23 11.18
N ARG A 51 17.63 1.52 12.01
CA ARG A 51 16.42 0.78 11.60
C ARG A 51 15.33 1.69 11.10
N ILE A 52 15.01 2.77 11.83
CA ILE A 52 13.93 3.65 11.45
C ILE A 52 14.18 4.37 10.11
N HIS A 53 15.45 4.71 9.80
CA HIS A 53 15.79 5.25 8.49
C HIS A 53 15.63 4.21 7.37
N LEU A 54 16.01 2.95 7.61
CA LEU A 54 15.80 1.88 6.65
C LEU A 54 14.30 1.61 6.42
N ASP A 55 13.52 1.63 7.49
CA ASP A 55 12.08 1.34 7.43
C ASP A 55 11.29 2.46 6.74
N LEU A 56 11.70 3.73 6.91
CA LEU A 56 10.96 4.89 6.38
C LEU A 56 11.55 5.50 5.11
N HIS A 57 12.87 5.38 4.89
CA HIS A 57 13.55 5.98 3.72
C HIS A 57 14.27 4.95 2.84
N GLY A 58 14.34 3.67 3.24
CA GLY A 58 15.07 2.64 2.51
C GLY A 58 16.59 2.80 2.53
N MET A 59 17.11 3.76 3.29
CA MET A 59 18.54 4.10 3.35
C MET A 59 19.03 4.19 4.79
N ILE A 60 20.31 3.94 5.01
CA ILE A 60 20.93 4.20 6.31
C ILE A 60 21.03 5.71 6.56
N PRO A 61 21.00 6.16 7.83
CA PRO A 61 21.21 7.57 8.16
C PRO A 61 22.62 8.01 7.78
N THR A 62 22.77 9.29 7.45
CA THR A 62 24.08 9.92 7.30
C THR A 62 24.80 10.02 8.65
N TYR A 63 26.11 10.23 8.62
CA TYR A 63 26.89 10.49 9.85
C TYR A 63 26.32 11.65 10.67
N GLY A 64 25.93 12.75 9.99
CA GLY A 64 25.36 13.92 10.65
C GLY A 64 24.00 13.65 11.30
N GLU A 65 23.11 12.90 10.65
CA GLU A 65 21.82 12.51 11.20
C GLU A 65 22.00 11.62 12.43
N THR A 66 22.90 10.62 12.34
CA THR A 66 23.21 9.71 13.45
C THR A 66 23.78 10.47 14.65
N THR A 67 24.78 11.32 14.44
CA THR A 67 25.44 12.06 15.51
C THR A 67 24.48 13.01 16.21
N ARG A 68 23.64 13.74 15.45
CA ARG A 68 22.62 14.63 15.98
C ARG A 68 21.61 13.89 16.86
N PHE A 69 21.11 12.74 16.37
CA PHE A 69 20.15 11.94 17.14
C PHE A 69 20.75 11.39 18.44
N LEU A 70 21.99 10.86 18.40
CA LEU A 70 22.65 10.31 19.58
C LEU A 70 23.03 11.38 20.62
N ALA A 71 23.29 12.60 20.18
CA ALA A 71 23.57 13.74 21.07
C ALA A 71 22.32 14.32 21.72
N ASP A 72 21.13 14.12 21.14
CA ASP A 72 19.86 14.63 21.66
C ASP A 72 19.50 13.89 22.96
N LYS A 73 19.30 14.64 24.05
CA LYS A 73 18.90 14.14 25.37
C LYS A 73 17.40 14.21 25.63
N ASN A 74 16.61 14.65 24.62
CA ASN A 74 15.16 14.70 24.76
C ASN A 74 14.60 13.29 24.92
N PRO A 75 13.78 13.00 25.94
CA PRO A 75 13.14 11.68 26.11
C PRO A 75 12.24 11.32 24.91
N GLU A 76 11.67 12.32 24.21
CA GLU A 76 10.81 12.15 23.03
C GLU A 76 11.58 12.10 21.69
N ARG A 77 12.93 12.02 21.73
CA ARG A 77 13.74 12.05 20.50
C ARG A 77 13.38 10.98 19.47
N ARG A 78 12.94 9.79 19.93
CA ARG A 78 12.54 8.69 19.03
C ARG A 78 11.25 9.01 18.27
N SER A 79 10.20 9.46 18.98
CA SER A 79 8.93 9.85 18.35
C SER A 79 9.08 11.07 17.47
N LYS A 80 9.91 12.04 17.88
CA LYS A 80 10.24 13.21 17.08
C LYS A 80 10.93 12.82 15.77
N LEU A 81 11.94 11.94 15.83
CA LEU A 81 12.63 11.45 14.64
C LEU A 81 11.66 10.72 13.69
N ILE A 82 10.76 9.86 14.19
CA ILE A 82 9.75 9.20 13.36
C ILE A 82 8.91 10.23 12.61
N SER A 83 8.42 11.26 13.30
CA SER A 83 7.60 12.31 12.69
C SER A 83 8.37 13.12 11.65
N GLU A 84 9.65 13.42 11.90
CA GLU A 84 10.52 14.12 10.94
C GLU A 84 10.76 13.28 9.67
N LEU A 85 11.01 11.98 9.82
CA LEU A 85 11.24 11.09 8.69
C LEU A 85 9.98 10.87 7.85
N ILE A 86 8.80 10.76 8.47
CA ILE A 86 7.53 10.64 7.75
C ILE A 86 7.21 11.95 6.99
N ALA A 87 7.57 13.10 7.53
CA ALA A 87 7.37 14.40 6.89
C ALA A 87 8.41 14.71 5.78
N ASP A 88 9.49 13.96 5.69
CA ASP A 88 10.51 14.11 4.64
C ASP A 88 10.02 13.49 3.33
N LYS A 89 10.26 14.18 2.18
CA LYS A 89 9.89 13.69 0.85
C LYS A 89 10.44 12.30 0.51
N ARG A 90 11.56 11.90 1.11
CA ARG A 90 12.19 10.58 0.92
C ARG A 90 11.27 9.43 1.37
N TYR A 91 10.37 9.68 2.32
CA TYR A 91 9.36 8.71 2.73
C TYR A 91 8.46 8.31 1.56
N GLY A 92 7.88 9.28 0.87
CA GLY A 92 7.05 9.01 -0.30
C GLY A 92 7.85 8.44 -1.47
N GLU A 93 9.08 8.92 -1.71
CA GLU A 93 9.97 8.39 -2.75
C GLU A 93 10.24 6.89 -2.53
N TYR A 94 10.58 6.50 -1.31
CA TYR A 94 10.83 5.10 -0.93
C TYR A 94 9.59 4.21 -1.03
N LEU A 95 8.45 4.67 -0.51
CA LEU A 95 7.20 3.92 -0.63
C LEU A 95 6.72 3.83 -2.08
N GLY A 96 6.94 4.88 -2.87
CA GLY A 96 6.65 4.87 -4.31
C GLY A 96 7.44 3.80 -5.06
N ASP A 97 8.72 3.63 -4.74
CA ASP A 97 9.57 2.58 -5.31
C ASP A 97 9.06 1.17 -4.93
N ILE A 98 8.76 0.94 -3.66
CA ILE A 98 8.24 -0.35 -3.16
C ILE A 98 6.91 -0.69 -3.84
N TRP A 99 5.95 0.22 -3.79
CA TRP A 99 4.61 -0.05 -4.29
C TRP A 99 4.55 -0.13 -5.82
N GLN A 100 5.37 0.64 -6.53
CA GLN A 100 5.51 0.46 -7.98
C GLN A 100 5.96 -0.96 -8.31
N GLY A 101 6.95 -1.51 -7.55
CA GLY A 101 7.43 -2.88 -7.73
C GLY A 101 6.38 -3.96 -7.45
N TYR A 102 5.41 -3.70 -6.59
CA TYR A 102 4.28 -4.60 -6.34
C TYR A 102 3.17 -4.48 -7.40
N LEU A 103 2.91 -3.26 -7.87
CA LEU A 103 1.77 -2.98 -8.74
C LEU A 103 2.09 -3.19 -10.23
N ILE A 104 3.35 -3.13 -10.64
CA ILE A 104 3.78 -3.38 -12.02
C ILE A 104 4.67 -4.61 -12.07
N SER A 105 4.30 -5.56 -12.95
CA SER A 105 5.12 -6.74 -13.18
C SER A 105 6.48 -6.35 -13.74
N PRO A 106 7.60 -6.94 -13.26
CA PRO A 106 8.92 -6.75 -13.86
C PRO A 106 8.99 -7.21 -15.34
N LEU A 107 8.06 -8.06 -15.77
CA LEU A 107 7.94 -8.54 -17.14
C LEU A 107 7.02 -7.68 -18.01
N ALA A 108 6.41 -6.64 -17.44
CA ALA A 108 5.54 -5.75 -18.18
C ALA A 108 6.33 -4.98 -19.26
N ASP A 109 5.73 -4.86 -20.44
CA ASP A 109 6.27 -4.00 -21.53
C ASP A 109 6.13 -2.52 -21.13
N ASP A 110 7.20 -1.95 -20.59
CA ASP A 110 7.23 -0.56 -20.08
C ASP A 110 7.80 0.45 -21.10
N ARG A 111 7.60 0.22 -22.40
CA ARG A 111 8.05 1.13 -23.48
C ARG A 111 7.55 2.58 -23.35
N HIS A 112 6.62 2.85 -22.45
CA HIS A 112 6.03 4.16 -22.20
C HIS A 112 6.36 4.72 -20.81
N ASN A 113 7.41 4.21 -20.16
CA ASN A 113 7.83 4.64 -18.81
C ASN A 113 6.69 4.66 -17.77
N ARG A 114 5.74 3.72 -17.87
CA ARG A 114 4.58 3.68 -16.95
C ARG A 114 5.00 3.40 -15.52
N ALA A 115 6.03 2.56 -15.34
CA ALA A 115 6.58 2.29 -14.03
C ALA A 115 7.08 3.57 -13.36
N ASP A 116 7.86 4.39 -14.08
CA ASP A 116 8.36 5.67 -13.55
C ASP A 116 7.24 6.70 -13.33
N ILE A 117 6.25 6.75 -14.22
CA ILE A 117 5.07 7.63 -14.07
C ILE A 117 4.28 7.25 -12.81
N LEU A 118 3.99 5.94 -12.61
CA LEU A 118 3.28 5.47 -11.43
C LEU A 118 4.10 5.69 -10.15
N ARG A 119 5.40 5.41 -10.20
CA ARG A 119 6.32 5.62 -9.08
C ARG A 119 6.30 7.07 -8.59
N LYS A 120 6.44 8.03 -9.50
CA LYS A 120 6.41 9.47 -9.17
C LYS A 120 5.06 9.88 -8.58
N TRP A 121 3.98 9.42 -9.17
CA TRP A 121 2.64 9.67 -8.64
C TRP A 121 2.47 9.09 -7.24
N LEU A 122 2.85 7.82 -7.01
CA LEU A 122 2.80 7.19 -5.70
C LEU A 122 3.63 7.95 -4.68
N ALA A 123 4.85 8.38 -5.04
CA ALA A 123 5.71 9.17 -4.16
C ALA A 123 5.03 10.45 -3.68
N GLU A 124 4.35 11.15 -4.59
CA GLU A 124 3.57 12.35 -4.22
C GLU A 124 2.37 12.00 -3.33
N GLN A 125 1.66 10.92 -3.65
CA GLN A 125 0.49 10.49 -2.88
C GLN A 125 0.87 10.10 -1.45
N PHE A 126 1.92 9.31 -1.25
CA PHE A 126 2.39 8.91 0.07
C PHE A 126 2.82 10.09 0.96
N ASN A 127 3.27 11.20 0.36
CA ASN A 127 3.61 12.42 1.10
C ASN A 127 2.40 13.31 1.41
N LYS A 128 1.22 13.07 0.81
CA LYS A 128 0.06 13.98 0.91
C LYS A 128 -1.19 13.31 1.46
N ASN A 129 -1.38 12.04 1.17
CA ASN A 129 -2.63 11.34 1.35
C ASN A 129 -2.47 10.10 2.24
N SER A 130 -3.55 9.69 2.86
CA SER A 130 -3.62 8.44 3.62
C SER A 130 -3.72 7.23 2.68
N TRP A 131 -3.34 6.06 3.19
CA TRP A 131 -3.34 4.82 2.40
C TRP A 131 -4.71 4.48 1.79
N ASN A 132 -5.80 4.66 2.55
CA ASN A 132 -7.15 4.42 2.04
C ASN A 132 -7.50 5.33 0.85
N GLN A 133 -7.06 6.59 0.86
CA GLN A 133 -7.25 7.51 -0.27
C GLN A 133 -6.46 7.06 -1.49
N ILE A 134 -5.19 6.66 -1.31
CA ILE A 134 -4.35 6.15 -2.40
C ILE A 134 -4.97 4.90 -3.04
N VAL A 135 -5.41 3.93 -2.22
CA VAL A 135 -6.06 2.72 -2.72
C VAL A 135 -7.37 3.04 -3.45
N THR A 136 -8.17 3.95 -2.89
CA THR A 136 -9.42 4.39 -3.55
C THR A 136 -9.12 4.97 -4.92
N GLU A 137 -8.14 5.87 -5.04
CA GLU A 137 -7.75 6.45 -6.33
C GLU A 137 -7.26 5.39 -7.32
N LEU A 138 -6.51 4.38 -6.87
CA LEU A 138 -6.03 3.30 -7.73
C LEU A 138 -7.18 2.44 -8.29
N VAL A 139 -8.11 2.00 -7.41
CA VAL A 139 -9.18 1.06 -7.81
C VAL A 139 -10.34 1.72 -8.54
N THR A 140 -10.50 3.05 -8.39
CA THR A 140 -11.55 3.84 -9.06
C THR A 140 -11.01 4.74 -10.17
N ALA A 141 -9.75 4.55 -10.58
CA ALA A 141 -9.09 5.42 -11.54
C ALA A 141 -9.80 5.42 -12.89
N THR A 142 -10.01 6.61 -13.44
CA THR A 142 -10.61 6.82 -14.78
C THR A 142 -9.84 7.86 -15.58
N GLY A 143 -10.03 7.88 -16.89
CA GLY A 143 -9.45 8.87 -17.78
C GLY A 143 -8.15 8.40 -18.45
N LYS A 144 -7.29 9.36 -18.81
CA LYS A 144 -6.04 9.10 -19.51
C LYS A 144 -4.86 9.08 -18.54
N ILE A 145 -3.87 8.22 -18.79
CA ILE A 145 -2.64 8.11 -17.99
C ILE A 145 -1.93 9.46 -17.86
N GLU A 146 -1.95 10.28 -18.90
CA GLU A 146 -1.30 11.58 -18.90
C GLU A 146 -1.90 12.58 -17.90
N HIS A 147 -3.15 12.39 -17.50
CA HIS A 147 -3.87 13.24 -16.55
C HIS A 147 -4.13 12.54 -15.20
N ASN A 148 -4.20 11.21 -15.22
CA ASN A 148 -4.44 10.39 -14.03
C ASN A 148 -3.53 9.16 -14.04
N PRO A 149 -2.33 9.23 -13.47
CA PRO A 149 -1.39 8.11 -13.42
C PRO A 149 -1.92 6.87 -12.69
N ALA A 150 -2.90 7.01 -11.76
CA ALA A 150 -3.51 5.88 -11.06
C ALA A 150 -4.15 4.86 -12.03
N VAL A 151 -4.56 5.29 -13.24
CA VAL A 151 -5.07 4.41 -14.30
C VAL A 151 -4.07 3.30 -14.67
N ILE A 152 -2.78 3.51 -14.43
CA ILE A 152 -1.74 2.48 -14.70
C ILE A 152 -2.00 1.21 -13.90
N TYR A 153 -2.62 1.30 -12.72
CA TYR A 153 -3.02 0.13 -11.94
C TYR A 153 -3.97 -0.80 -12.71
N LEU A 154 -4.84 -0.24 -13.54
CA LEU A 154 -5.85 -0.99 -14.29
C LEU A 154 -5.32 -1.56 -15.61
N VAL A 155 -4.13 -1.19 -16.04
CA VAL A 155 -3.56 -1.60 -17.33
C VAL A 155 -2.20 -2.28 -17.15
N GLU A 156 -1.91 -3.25 -18.00
CA GLU A 156 -0.59 -3.86 -18.11
C GLU A 156 -0.14 -3.88 -19.56
N GLY A 157 1.06 -3.39 -19.81
CA GLY A 157 1.54 -3.22 -21.17
C GLY A 157 0.59 -2.35 -21.99
N ARG A 158 0.00 -2.91 -23.07
CA ARG A 158 -0.94 -2.21 -23.96
C ARG A 158 -2.40 -2.54 -23.67
N ASN A 159 -2.65 -3.52 -22.81
CA ASN A 159 -3.96 -4.08 -22.57
C ASN A 159 -4.48 -3.69 -21.17
N LEU A 160 -5.79 -3.73 -21.00
CA LEU A 160 -6.37 -3.82 -19.66
C LEU A 160 -5.90 -5.11 -18.99
N ARG A 161 -5.70 -5.04 -17.70
CA ARG A 161 -5.61 -6.24 -16.88
C ARG A 161 -6.94 -6.98 -16.92
N THR A 162 -6.88 -8.29 -16.87
CA THR A 162 -8.11 -9.08 -16.76
C THR A 162 -8.78 -8.82 -15.42
N VAL A 163 -10.08 -9.08 -15.35
CA VAL A 163 -10.85 -9.02 -14.11
C VAL A 163 -10.22 -9.90 -13.03
N GLN A 164 -9.69 -11.07 -13.45
CA GLN A 164 -9.01 -12.00 -12.56
C GLN A 164 -7.71 -11.43 -12.01
N ASP A 165 -6.89 -10.80 -12.86
CA ASP A 165 -5.63 -10.17 -12.43
C ASP A 165 -5.88 -9.01 -11.46
N LEU A 166 -6.87 -8.17 -11.71
CA LEU A 166 -7.24 -7.07 -10.81
C LEU A 166 -7.76 -7.59 -9.47
N THR A 167 -8.53 -8.69 -9.50
CA THR A 167 -9.02 -9.34 -8.27
C THR A 167 -7.87 -9.90 -7.44
N ASP A 168 -6.90 -10.59 -8.07
CA ASP A 168 -5.73 -11.12 -7.37
C ASP A 168 -4.86 -9.99 -6.81
N LEU A 169 -4.58 -8.96 -7.59
CA LEU A 169 -3.81 -7.81 -7.14
C LEU A 169 -4.47 -7.09 -5.96
N ALA A 170 -5.76 -6.78 -6.08
CA ALA A 170 -6.49 -6.08 -5.03
C ALA A 170 -6.57 -6.91 -3.75
N SER A 171 -6.91 -8.20 -3.85
CA SER A 171 -7.00 -9.08 -2.69
C SER A 171 -5.64 -9.27 -2.01
N ARG A 172 -4.59 -9.46 -2.79
CA ARG A 172 -3.24 -9.71 -2.28
C ARG A 172 -2.62 -8.48 -1.64
N TYR A 173 -2.63 -7.34 -2.33
CA TYR A 173 -1.88 -6.16 -1.89
C TYR A 173 -2.68 -5.20 -1.01
N PHE A 174 -4.01 -5.17 -1.15
CA PHE A 174 -4.83 -4.24 -0.36
C PHE A 174 -5.57 -4.92 0.79
N LEU A 175 -5.91 -6.21 0.65
CA LEU A 175 -6.61 -6.96 1.70
C LEU A 175 -5.72 -8.00 2.41
N GLY A 176 -4.49 -8.24 1.92
CA GLY A 176 -3.56 -9.22 2.50
C GLY A 176 -4.03 -10.68 2.34
N VAL A 177 -4.94 -10.95 1.42
CA VAL A 177 -5.54 -12.28 1.19
C VAL A 177 -5.23 -12.75 -0.23
N ARG A 178 -4.75 -13.98 -0.38
CA ARG A 178 -4.52 -14.58 -1.70
C ARG A 178 -5.76 -15.36 -2.13
N LEU A 179 -6.55 -14.79 -3.04
CA LEU A 179 -7.77 -15.41 -3.56
C LEU A 179 -7.59 -16.16 -4.88
N SER A 180 -6.44 -16.09 -5.54
CA SER A 180 -6.23 -16.66 -6.88
C SER A 180 -6.56 -18.14 -6.99
N CYS A 181 -6.33 -18.95 -5.94
CA CYS A 181 -6.73 -20.37 -5.93
C CYS A 181 -8.24 -20.56 -5.99
N ALA A 182 -9.02 -19.61 -5.43
CA ALA A 182 -10.47 -19.66 -5.44
C ALA A 182 -11.11 -19.28 -6.78
N GLN A 183 -10.33 -18.91 -7.80
CA GLN A 183 -10.83 -18.64 -9.15
C GLN A 183 -11.51 -19.86 -9.80
N CYS A 184 -10.97 -21.06 -9.61
CA CYS A 184 -11.42 -22.27 -10.30
C CYS A 184 -12.18 -23.24 -9.39
N HIS A 185 -11.90 -23.23 -8.08
CA HIS A 185 -12.52 -24.11 -7.08
C HIS A 185 -12.42 -23.48 -5.70
N ASP A 186 -13.15 -24.00 -4.72
CA ASP A 186 -13.00 -23.56 -3.33
C ASP A 186 -11.55 -23.71 -2.88
N HIS A 187 -11.06 -22.73 -2.10
CA HIS A 187 -9.66 -22.70 -1.68
C HIS A 187 -9.32 -23.94 -0.82
N PRO A 188 -8.21 -24.66 -1.12
CA PRO A 188 -7.95 -25.98 -0.50
C PRO A 188 -7.59 -25.93 0.99
N PHE A 189 -7.14 -24.78 1.52
CA PHE A 189 -6.61 -24.68 2.88
C PHE A 189 -7.33 -23.66 3.77
N VAL A 190 -8.11 -22.73 3.20
CA VAL A 190 -8.83 -21.70 3.94
C VAL A 190 -10.28 -21.62 3.45
N ALA A 191 -11.16 -20.99 4.24
CA ALA A 191 -12.60 -21.01 4.01
C ALA A 191 -13.10 -20.14 2.83
N TRP A 192 -12.22 -19.77 1.90
CA TRP A 192 -12.59 -18.97 0.72
C TRP A 192 -13.25 -19.85 -0.35
N LYS A 193 -14.44 -19.41 -0.79
CA LYS A 193 -15.24 -20.09 -1.82
C LYS A 193 -15.00 -19.47 -3.20
N GLN A 194 -15.17 -20.27 -4.25
CA GLN A 194 -15.12 -19.78 -5.62
C GLN A 194 -16.10 -18.61 -5.84
N GLN A 195 -17.28 -18.69 -5.26
CA GLN A 195 -18.29 -17.64 -5.35
C GLN A 195 -17.79 -16.30 -4.76
N GLU A 196 -16.97 -16.31 -3.71
CA GLU A 196 -16.43 -15.10 -3.09
C GLU A 196 -15.38 -14.44 -3.99
N PHE A 197 -14.55 -15.25 -4.67
CA PHE A 197 -13.63 -14.74 -5.69
C PHE A 197 -14.41 -13.99 -6.79
N TRP A 198 -15.44 -14.62 -7.35
CA TRP A 198 -16.21 -14.01 -8.44
C TRP A 198 -17.10 -12.85 -7.95
N GLY A 199 -17.54 -12.86 -6.71
CA GLY A 199 -18.19 -11.72 -6.07
C GLY A 199 -17.29 -10.50 -6.01
N MET A 200 -16.01 -10.66 -5.64
CA MET A 200 -15.02 -9.59 -5.68
C MET A 200 -14.66 -9.18 -7.12
N ALA A 201 -14.53 -10.14 -8.02
CA ALA A 201 -14.22 -9.91 -9.43
C ALA A 201 -15.30 -9.06 -10.13
N ALA A 202 -16.56 -9.14 -9.68
CA ALA A 202 -17.66 -8.36 -10.24
C ALA A 202 -17.45 -6.85 -10.13
N PHE A 203 -16.71 -6.36 -9.12
CA PHE A 203 -16.38 -4.94 -8.99
C PHE A 203 -15.53 -4.43 -10.16
N PHE A 204 -14.73 -5.29 -10.77
CA PHE A 204 -13.84 -4.95 -11.89
C PHE A 204 -14.46 -5.25 -13.27
N SER A 205 -15.65 -5.86 -13.31
CA SER A 205 -16.25 -6.37 -14.56
C SER A 205 -16.69 -5.26 -15.54
N GLN A 206 -16.87 -4.04 -15.04
CA GLN A 206 -17.31 -2.90 -15.85
C GLN A 206 -16.19 -2.02 -16.38
N ILE A 207 -14.92 -2.36 -16.06
CA ILE A 207 -13.76 -1.61 -16.54
C ILE A 207 -13.61 -1.85 -18.04
N GLN A 208 -13.57 -0.77 -18.82
CA GLN A 208 -13.48 -0.81 -20.28
C GLN A 208 -12.41 0.16 -20.78
N THR A 209 -11.72 -0.25 -21.85
CA THR A 209 -10.89 0.67 -22.65
C THR A 209 -11.53 0.84 -24.03
N PRO A 210 -11.88 2.05 -24.45
CA PRO A 210 -12.39 2.27 -25.79
C PRO A 210 -11.27 2.12 -26.83
N GLY A 211 -11.30 1.06 -27.63
CA GLY A 211 -10.43 0.84 -28.77
C GLY A 211 -8.93 0.92 -28.45
N LYS A 212 -8.17 1.61 -29.32
CA LYS A 212 -6.73 1.87 -29.11
C LYS A 212 -6.44 3.04 -28.15
N SER A 213 -7.45 3.66 -27.60
CA SER A 213 -7.32 4.76 -26.66
C SER A 213 -6.83 4.27 -25.32
N LYS A 214 -5.87 4.99 -24.71
CA LYS A 214 -5.41 4.75 -23.33
C LYS A 214 -6.37 5.33 -22.28
N VAL A 215 -7.65 5.37 -22.60
CA VAL A 215 -8.71 5.88 -21.73
C VAL A 215 -9.39 4.71 -21.05
N VAL A 216 -9.52 4.78 -19.75
CA VAL A 216 -10.23 3.80 -18.93
C VAL A 216 -11.51 4.44 -18.41
N TYR A 217 -12.63 3.73 -18.54
CA TYR A 217 -13.93 4.12 -17.99
C TYR A 217 -14.42 3.05 -17.03
N GLN A 218 -15.03 3.49 -15.93
CA GLN A 218 -15.76 2.64 -14.98
C GLN A 218 -17.26 2.87 -15.10
#